data_3df06fbc5e2e5b973cc9bd7a1cc63193
#
_entry.id   3df06fbc5e2e5b973cc9bd7a1cc63193
#
_cell.length_a   1.000
_cell.length_b   1.000
_cell.length_c   1.000
_cell.angle_alpha   90.00
_cell.angle_beta   90.00
_cell.angle_gamma   90.00
#
_symmetry.space_group_name_H-M   'P 1'
#
loop_
_entity.id
_entity.type
_entity.pdbx_description
1 polymer ?
#
loop_
_entity_poly.entity_id
_entity_poly.type
_entity_poly.pdbx_seq_one_letter_code
_entity_poly.pdbx_strand_id
1 'polypeptide(L)'
;MLLTSARQKLFGEIKLKNLIIESDNLMAMQNLLPTYEGKIDVMPIDPPYNTEIDYIEYKDGNYDNGWLNFMRERLVVAYKLLSKNGVMFIHIDENELISLTLLCGKIFGAENILTMVWKKANERFDQNRKEKPLESGVRRTHEYVLLCFKDRESTTLNPIKQPVWNGKEYEEKEKPLETVIDDLGTTSSAKDELAYILGDRAIFSTPKPVKLIKEFVRAGSNKKSIILDFFAGSGTTGHAVMDLNKEDGGERKFILITNNESNICQKVTIPRIQKAITKFGFNEEIEIR
;
A
#
# COMPACT_ATOMS: atom_id res chain seq x y z
N MET A 1 14.99 7.94 33.28
CA MET A 1 15.55 8.81 32.25
C MET A 1 17.05 8.60 31.96
N LEU A 2 17.84 8.03 32.88
CA LEU A 2 19.29 7.79 32.72
C LEU A 2 19.67 6.42 32.08
N LEU A 3 18.75 5.45 32.03
CA LEU A 3 18.98 4.12 31.44
C LEU A 3 18.83 4.06 29.92
N THR A 4 18.15 5.04 29.31
CA THR A 4 17.95 5.13 27.86
C THR A 4 19.18 5.70 27.13
N SER A 5 19.91 6.63 27.76
CA SER A 5 21.09 7.22 27.12
C SER A 5 22.34 6.31 27.14
N ALA A 6 22.43 5.42 28.14
CA ALA A 6 23.53 4.45 28.24
C ALA A 6 23.40 3.29 27.26
N ARG A 7 22.16 2.86 26.95
CA ARG A 7 21.90 1.86 25.90
C ARG A 7 22.19 2.39 24.49
N GLN A 8 21.87 3.66 24.22
CA GLN A 8 22.18 4.28 22.91
C GLN A 8 23.67 4.43 22.64
N LYS A 9 24.50 4.63 23.69
CA LYS A 9 25.98 4.74 23.55
C LYS A 9 26.69 3.39 23.34
N LEU A 10 26.06 2.27 23.75
CA LEU A 10 26.68 0.93 23.65
C LEU A 10 26.36 0.19 22.34
N PHE A 11 25.28 0.55 21.62
CA PHE A 11 24.83 -0.23 20.45
C PHE A 11 24.84 0.55 19.13
N GLY A 12 25.33 1.78 19.06
CA GLY A 12 25.21 2.61 17.86
C GLY A 12 23.76 2.89 17.51
N GLU A 13 23.49 3.82 16.63
CA GLU A 13 22.15 3.95 16.01
C GLU A 13 21.84 2.65 15.29
N ILE A 14 20.81 1.90 15.74
CA ILE A 14 20.29 0.76 14.99
C ILE A 14 19.74 1.35 13.70
N LYS A 15 20.51 1.26 12.63
CA LYS A 15 20.08 1.71 11.30
C LYS A 15 18.90 0.85 10.90
N LEU A 16 17.71 1.43 10.90
CA LEU A 16 16.50 0.74 10.45
C LEU A 16 16.69 0.30 9.00
N LYS A 17 16.53 -0.99 8.73
CA LYS A 17 16.58 -1.56 7.39
C LYS A 17 15.17 -1.72 6.81
N ASN A 18 15.09 -1.80 5.51
CA ASN A 18 13.87 -2.25 4.86
C ASN A 18 13.68 -3.74 5.12
N LEU A 19 12.45 -4.15 5.43
CA LEU A 19 12.13 -5.53 5.78
C LEU A 19 11.15 -6.13 4.79
N ILE A 20 11.39 -7.39 4.41
CA ILE A 20 10.40 -8.26 3.78
C ILE A 20 10.21 -9.45 4.71
N ILE A 21 8.99 -9.67 5.18
CA ILE A 21 8.63 -10.72 6.14
C ILE A 21 7.70 -11.71 5.45
N GLU A 22 8.15 -12.96 5.29
CA GLU A 22 7.35 -14.06 4.79
C GLU A 22 6.60 -14.73 5.95
N SER A 23 5.36 -14.35 6.18
CA SER A 23 4.57 -14.83 7.32
C SER A 23 3.08 -14.55 7.13
N ASP A 24 2.22 -15.20 7.94
CA ASP A 24 0.87 -14.67 8.20
C ASP A 24 0.99 -13.24 8.75
N ASN A 25 0.21 -12.34 8.19
CA ASN A 25 0.34 -10.91 8.47
C ASN A 25 -0.12 -10.53 9.89
N LEU A 26 -1.11 -11.21 10.46
CA LEU A 26 -1.54 -10.95 11.83
C LEU A 26 -0.44 -11.33 12.83
N MET A 27 0.15 -12.51 12.66
CA MET A 27 1.26 -12.98 13.48
C MET A 27 2.49 -12.08 13.35
N ALA A 28 2.85 -11.72 12.12
CA ALA A 28 3.98 -10.82 11.88
C ALA A 28 3.76 -9.43 12.52
N MET A 29 2.58 -8.82 12.35
CA MET A 29 2.27 -7.53 12.97
C MET A 29 2.26 -7.58 14.50
N GLN A 30 1.78 -8.67 15.11
CA GLN A 30 1.85 -8.87 16.57
C GLN A 30 3.31 -8.92 17.05
N ASN A 31 4.20 -9.57 16.30
CA ASN A 31 5.63 -9.62 16.59
C ASN A 31 6.34 -8.27 16.38
N LEU A 32 5.77 -7.37 15.57
CA LEU A 32 6.29 -6.01 15.38
C LEU A 32 5.91 -5.06 16.53
N LEU A 33 4.83 -5.29 17.27
CA LEU A 33 4.34 -4.40 18.32
C LEU A 33 5.42 -3.97 19.32
N PRO A 34 6.26 -4.85 19.91
CA PRO A 34 7.24 -4.44 20.91
C PRO A 34 8.25 -3.38 20.41
N THR A 35 8.46 -3.33 19.09
CA THR A 35 9.44 -2.43 18.46
C THR A 35 8.79 -1.24 17.78
N TYR A 36 7.62 -1.43 17.16
CA TYR A 36 7.02 -0.48 16.22
C TYR A 36 5.67 0.09 16.68
N GLU A 37 5.20 -0.19 17.89
CA GLU A 37 3.96 0.44 18.41
C GLU A 37 4.07 1.97 18.35
N GLY A 38 3.08 2.61 17.71
CA GLY A 38 3.02 4.06 17.53
C GLY A 38 4.10 4.67 16.65
N LYS A 39 4.75 3.87 15.76
CA LYS A 39 5.86 4.35 14.92
C LYS A 39 5.64 4.27 13.41
N ILE A 40 4.58 3.64 12.96
CA ILE A 40 4.28 3.50 11.53
C ILE A 40 3.50 4.74 11.07
N ASP A 41 3.99 5.40 10.05
CA ASP A 41 3.39 6.64 9.57
C ASP A 41 2.38 6.41 8.45
N VAL A 42 2.64 5.48 7.54
CA VAL A 42 1.75 5.19 6.42
C VAL A 42 1.56 3.69 6.24
N MET A 43 0.32 3.28 6.04
CA MET A 43 -0.04 1.90 5.69
C MET A 43 -0.90 1.88 4.43
N PRO A 44 -0.31 1.78 3.23
CA PRO A 44 -1.06 1.53 2.00
C PRO A 44 -1.27 0.02 1.87
N ILE A 45 -2.50 -0.43 1.97
CA ILE A 45 -2.83 -1.85 1.92
C ILE A 45 -3.87 -2.18 0.87
N ASP A 46 -3.74 -3.36 0.29
CA ASP A 46 -4.64 -3.93 -0.70
C ASP A 46 -5.09 -5.33 -0.24
N PRO A 47 -6.06 -5.41 0.70
CA PRO A 47 -6.53 -6.68 1.21
C PRO A 47 -7.33 -7.44 0.14
N PRO A 48 -7.56 -8.75 0.29
CA PRO A 48 -8.53 -9.47 -0.53
C PRO A 48 -9.92 -8.83 -0.42
N TYR A 49 -10.68 -8.80 -1.54
CA TYR A 49 -11.96 -8.08 -1.60
C TYR A 49 -13.19 -8.95 -1.35
N ASN A 50 -13.00 -10.21 -0.95
CA ASN A 50 -14.08 -11.19 -0.73
C ASN A 50 -14.95 -11.40 -1.97
N THR A 51 -14.31 -11.50 -3.13
CA THR A 51 -14.99 -11.62 -4.43
C THR A 51 -15.38 -13.05 -4.79
N GLU A 52 -14.98 -14.05 -3.97
CA GLU A 52 -15.11 -15.49 -4.26
C GLU A 52 -14.38 -15.93 -5.56
N ILE A 53 -13.47 -15.09 -6.06
CA ILE A 53 -12.66 -15.38 -7.23
C ILE A 53 -11.34 -16.01 -6.80
N ASP A 54 -11.06 -17.21 -7.30
CA ASP A 54 -9.74 -17.83 -7.13
C ASP A 54 -8.75 -17.18 -8.11
N TYR A 55 -7.84 -16.39 -7.57
CA TYR A 55 -6.69 -15.86 -8.31
C TYR A 55 -5.57 -16.89 -8.35
N ILE A 56 -4.65 -16.78 -9.32
CA ILE A 56 -3.51 -17.69 -9.44
C ILE A 56 -2.62 -17.60 -8.19
N GLU A 57 -2.53 -16.40 -7.61
CA GLU A 57 -1.62 -16.08 -6.52
C GLU A 57 -2.22 -16.29 -5.13
N TYR A 58 -3.55 -16.20 -4.98
CA TYR A 58 -4.25 -16.35 -3.70
C TYR A 58 -5.73 -16.68 -3.90
N LYS A 59 -6.34 -17.23 -2.85
CA LYS A 59 -7.78 -17.47 -2.81
C LYS A 59 -8.49 -16.33 -2.11
N ASP A 60 -9.51 -15.79 -2.75
CA ASP A 60 -10.38 -14.76 -2.18
C ASP A 60 -11.77 -15.32 -1.89
N GLY A 61 -12.18 -15.34 -0.63
CA GLY A 61 -13.53 -15.77 -0.23
C GLY A 61 -13.60 -16.92 0.77
N ASN A 62 -12.51 -17.53 1.19
CA ASN A 62 -12.54 -18.63 2.16
C ASN A 62 -11.93 -18.20 3.51
N TYR A 63 -12.71 -17.47 4.31
CA TYR A 63 -12.29 -16.96 5.62
C TYR A 63 -12.99 -17.71 6.76
N ASP A 64 -12.22 -18.34 7.65
CA ASP A 64 -12.68 -18.94 8.88
C ASP A 64 -13.49 -18.00 9.69
N ASN A 65 -14.42 -17.80 10.19
CA ASN A 65 -15.14 -16.73 10.90
C ASN A 65 -15.55 -15.50 10.06
N GLY A 66 -15.44 -15.57 8.73
CA GLY A 66 -15.83 -14.52 7.79
C GLY A 66 -14.82 -13.39 7.60
N TRP A 67 -14.86 -12.79 6.42
CA TRP A 67 -13.93 -11.75 5.96
C TRP A 67 -13.82 -10.55 6.91
N LEU A 68 -14.97 -10.10 7.44
CA LEU A 68 -14.99 -8.93 8.32
C LEU A 68 -14.23 -9.17 9.63
N ASN A 69 -14.30 -10.39 10.17
CA ASN A 69 -13.54 -10.76 11.38
C ASN A 69 -12.05 -10.89 11.08
N PHE A 70 -11.70 -11.47 9.92
CA PHE A 70 -10.34 -11.53 9.41
C PHE A 70 -9.72 -10.12 9.32
N MET A 71 -10.44 -9.14 8.77
CA MET A 71 -9.97 -7.75 8.69
C MET A 71 -9.91 -7.09 10.06
N ARG A 72 -10.91 -7.33 10.94
CA ARG A 72 -10.97 -6.73 12.27
C ARG A 72 -9.73 -7.04 13.11
N GLU A 73 -9.30 -8.29 13.15
CA GLU A 73 -8.13 -8.71 13.91
C GLU A 73 -6.88 -7.97 13.47
N ARG A 74 -6.69 -7.81 12.16
CA ARG A 74 -5.56 -7.12 11.55
C ARG A 74 -5.59 -5.61 11.76
N LEU A 75 -6.74 -5.00 11.53
CA LEU A 75 -6.91 -3.55 11.69
C LEU A 75 -6.74 -3.08 13.14
N VAL A 76 -7.14 -3.89 14.14
CA VAL A 76 -6.90 -3.58 15.56
C VAL A 76 -5.40 -3.55 15.88
N VAL A 77 -4.61 -4.48 15.34
CA VAL A 77 -3.16 -4.48 15.53
C VAL A 77 -2.51 -3.33 14.75
N ALA A 78 -2.93 -3.12 13.50
CA ALA A 78 -2.45 -2.03 12.66
C ALA A 78 -2.70 -0.65 13.31
N TYR A 79 -3.87 -0.45 13.90
CA TYR A 79 -4.20 0.76 14.66
C TYR A 79 -3.18 1.05 15.79
N LYS A 80 -2.73 0.01 16.51
CA LYS A 80 -1.70 0.17 17.57
C LYS A 80 -0.33 0.53 16.99
N LEU A 81 0.02 -0.03 15.84
CA LEU A 81 1.29 0.26 15.15
C LEU A 81 1.34 1.68 14.58
N LEU A 82 0.20 2.27 14.18
CA LEU A 82 0.15 3.63 13.62
C LEU A 82 0.63 4.67 14.63
N SER A 83 1.49 5.57 14.16
CA SER A 83 1.92 6.79 14.87
C SER A 83 0.73 7.74 15.09
N LYS A 84 0.89 8.71 15.97
CA LYS A 84 -0.19 9.66 16.28
C LYS A 84 -0.75 10.35 15.03
N ASN A 85 0.11 10.73 14.11
CA ASN A 85 -0.27 11.38 12.84
C ASN A 85 -0.30 10.39 11.67
N GLY A 86 -0.26 9.08 11.96
CA GLY A 86 -0.24 8.04 10.95
C GLY A 86 -1.56 7.89 10.21
N VAL A 87 -1.47 7.45 8.96
CA VAL A 87 -2.61 7.25 8.07
C VAL A 87 -2.56 5.88 7.41
N MET A 88 -3.74 5.34 7.11
CA MET A 88 -3.89 4.10 6.37
C MET A 88 -4.74 4.34 5.13
N PHE A 89 -4.28 3.84 3.98
CA PHE A 89 -5.01 3.81 2.72
C PHE A 89 -5.39 2.37 2.44
N ILE A 90 -6.67 2.06 2.49
CA ILE A 90 -7.19 0.70 2.31
C ILE A 90 -7.94 0.63 1.00
N HIS A 91 -7.40 -0.10 0.02
CA HIS A 91 -8.11 -0.39 -1.22
C HIS A 91 -9.24 -1.38 -0.97
N ILE A 92 -10.37 -1.18 -1.63
CA ILE A 92 -11.52 -2.09 -1.59
C ILE A 92 -12.42 -1.86 -2.80
N ASP A 93 -13.18 -2.86 -3.20
CA ASP A 93 -14.26 -2.72 -4.17
C ASP A 93 -15.63 -2.54 -3.48
N GLU A 94 -16.70 -2.53 -4.27
CA GLU A 94 -18.04 -2.32 -3.77
C GLU A 94 -18.57 -3.46 -2.90
N ASN A 95 -18.02 -4.69 -2.97
CA ASN A 95 -18.53 -5.84 -2.24
C ASN A 95 -18.47 -5.62 -0.73
N GLU A 96 -17.33 -5.16 -0.23
CA GLU A 96 -17.10 -5.00 1.22
C GLU A 96 -16.92 -3.53 1.65
N LEU A 97 -17.13 -2.56 0.77
CA LEU A 97 -16.97 -1.14 1.08
C LEU A 97 -17.75 -0.72 2.34
N ILE A 98 -19.03 -1.09 2.40
CA ILE A 98 -19.91 -0.68 3.51
C ILE A 98 -19.47 -1.34 4.80
N SER A 99 -19.26 -2.66 4.78
CA SER A 99 -18.85 -3.45 5.95
C SER A 99 -17.51 -2.96 6.50
N LEU A 100 -16.54 -2.71 5.60
CA LEU A 100 -15.23 -2.22 5.97
C LEU A 100 -15.27 -0.79 6.51
N THR A 101 -16.07 0.10 5.92
CA THR A 101 -16.24 1.48 6.41
C THR A 101 -16.80 1.49 7.83
N LEU A 102 -17.82 0.67 8.12
CA LEU A 102 -18.38 0.54 9.45
C LEU A 102 -17.39 -0.06 10.45
N LEU A 103 -16.59 -1.04 10.03
CA LEU A 103 -15.54 -1.62 10.87
C LEU A 103 -14.44 -0.59 11.17
N CYS A 104 -13.95 0.12 10.17
CA CYS A 104 -12.96 1.20 10.35
C CYS A 104 -13.52 2.30 11.26
N GLY A 105 -14.80 2.68 11.11
CA GLY A 105 -15.46 3.64 11.99
C GLY A 105 -15.47 3.23 13.46
N LYS A 106 -15.58 1.93 13.76
CA LYS A 106 -15.51 1.41 15.12
C LYS A 106 -14.08 1.41 15.70
N ILE A 107 -13.06 1.28 14.86
CA ILE A 107 -11.65 1.18 15.28
C ILE A 107 -10.99 2.56 15.35
N PHE A 108 -11.18 3.39 14.34
CA PHE A 108 -10.53 4.69 14.16
C PHE A 108 -11.37 5.88 14.63
N GLY A 109 -12.71 5.71 14.75
CA GLY A 109 -13.68 6.79 14.85
C GLY A 109 -14.22 7.19 13.47
N ALA A 110 -15.52 7.37 13.35
CA ALA A 110 -16.16 7.67 12.06
C ALA A 110 -15.68 9.00 11.45
N GLU A 111 -15.36 9.98 12.29
CA GLU A 111 -14.81 11.29 11.93
C GLU A 111 -13.43 11.21 11.29
N ASN A 112 -12.70 10.13 11.56
CA ASN A 112 -11.33 9.89 11.08
C ASN A 112 -11.28 9.15 9.75
N ILE A 113 -12.41 8.98 9.05
CA ILE A 113 -12.47 8.22 7.80
C ILE A 113 -12.96 9.09 6.65
N LEU A 114 -12.25 8.99 5.52
CA LEU A 114 -12.68 9.53 4.24
C LEU A 114 -12.74 8.41 3.20
N THR A 115 -13.80 8.38 2.41
CA THR A 115 -13.89 7.50 1.24
C THR A 115 -13.42 8.25 0.00
N MET A 116 -12.49 7.63 -0.73
CA MET A 116 -11.97 8.13 -1.99
C MET A 116 -12.28 7.14 -3.11
N VAL A 117 -12.24 7.59 -4.34
CA VAL A 117 -12.45 6.79 -5.55
C VAL A 117 -11.19 6.83 -6.41
N TRP A 118 -10.61 5.67 -6.71
CA TRP A 118 -9.52 5.55 -7.67
C TRP A 118 -10.05 5.01 -9.00
N LYS A 119 -9.84 5.76 -10.07
CA LYS A 119 -10.15 5.34 -11.43
C LYS A 119 -9.10 4.36 -11.92
N LYS A 120 -9.37 3.06 -11.77
CA LYS A 120 -8.47 1.96 -12.08
C LYS A 120 -8.35 1.63 -13.57
N ALA A 121 -9.21 2.22 -14.40
CA ALA A 121 -9.26 2.01 -15.83
C ALA A 121 -9.39 3.34 -16.55
N ASN A 122 -8.64 3.51 -17.62
CA ASN A 122 -8.75 4.67 -18.49
C ASN A 122 -9.13 4.21 -19.91
N GLU A 123 -10.31 4.57 -20.37
CA GLU A 123 -10.84 4.16 -21.68
C GLU A 123 -9.97 4.61 -22.86
N ARG A 124 -9.21 5.71 -22.70
CA ARG A 124 -8.31 6.21 -23.75
C ARG A 124 -7.08 5.33 -23.94
N PHE A 125 -6.62 4.65 -22.89
CA PHE A 125 -5.38 3.85 -22.90
C PHE A 125 -5.65 2.35 -22.81
N ASP A 126 -6.81 1.93 -22.29
CA ASP A 126 -7.19 0.52 -22.10
C ASP A 126 -8.09 -0.02 -23.24
N GLN A 127 -7.85 0.40 -24.48
CA GLN A 127 -8.67 0.06 -25.66
C GLN A 127 -8.82 -1.44 -25.94
N ASN A 128 -7.87 -2.27 -25.46
CA ASN A 128 -7.88 -3.73 -25.61
C ASN A 128 -8.47 -4.48 -24.41
N ARG A 129 -9.16 -3.80 -23.52
CA ARG A 129 -9.70 -4.38 -22.31
C ARG A 129 -10.80 -5.38 -22.63
N LYS A 130 -10.52 -6.66 -22.45
CA LYS A 130 -11.46 -7.78 -22.63
C LYS A 130 -12.27 -8.09 -21.36
N GLU A 131 -12.41 -7.16 -20.43
CA GLU A 131 -13.28 -7.39 -19.28
C GLU A 131 -14.72 -7.54 -19.74
N LYS A 132 -15.35 -8.65 -19.35
CA LYS A 132 -16.77 -8.85 -19.58
C LYS A 132 -17.55 -7.75 -18.85
N PRO A 133 -18.58 -7.13 -19.47
CA PRO A 133 -19.48 -6.27 -18.72
C PRO A 133 -20.08 -7.08 -17.57
N LEU A 134 -20.41 -6.43 -16.46
CA LEU A 134 -21.27 -7.04 -15.45
C LEU A 134 -22.57 -7.52 -16.11
N GLU A 135 -23.27 -8.45 -15.48
CA GLU A 135 -24.55 -8.98 -15.98
C GLU A 135 -25.57 -7.88 -16.32
N SER A 136 -25.46 -6.71 -15.63
CA SER A 136 -26.24 -5.49 -15.89
C SER A 136 -25.76 -4.66 -17.09
N GLY A 137 -24.67 -5.03 -17.79
CA GLY A 137 -24.07 -4.23 -18.86
C GLY A 137 -23.21 -3.06 -18.35
N VAL A 138 -23.01 -2.91 -17.06
CA VAL A 138 -22.19 -1.85 -16.45
C VAL A 138 -20.75 -2.34 -16.24
N ARG A 139 -19.76 -1.51 -16.59
CA ARG A 139 -18.35 -1.79 -16.35
C ARG A 139 -17.88 -1.16 -15.04
N ARG A 140 -17.10 -1.92 -14.26
CA ARG A 140 -16.38 -1.40 -13.10
C ARG A 140 -15.10 -0.70 -13.55
N THR A 141 -15.07 0.63 -13.47
CA THR A 141 -13.93 1.45 -13.90
C THR A 141 -13.15 2.05 -12.74
N HIS A 142 -13.61 1.83 -11.52
CA HIS A 142 -13.00 2.35 -10.30
C HIS A 142 -12.94 1.31 -9.19
N GLU A 143 -12.17 1.62 -8.19
CA GLU A 143 -12.15 1.02 -6.85
C GLU A 143 -12.25 2.14 -5.82
N TYR A 144 -12.52 1.77 -4.59
CA TYR A 144 -12.55 2.70 -3.48
C TYR A 144 -11.24 2.63 -2.69
N VAL A 145 -10.93 3.72 -2.01
CA VAL A 145 -9.83 3.80 -1.05
C VAL A 145 -10.38 4.42 0.23
N LEU A 146 -10.37 3.68 1.33
CA LEU A 146 -10.66 4.25 2.63
C LEU A 146 -9.39 4.86 3.18
N LEU A 147 -9.38 6.17 3.37
CA LEU A 147 -8.32 6.89 4.07
C LEU A 147 -8.72 7.00 5.55
N CYS A 148 -8.00 6.26 6.39
CA CYS A 148 -8.21 6.22 7.83
C CYS A 148 -7.07 6.96 8.51
N PHE A 149 -7.40 7.98 9.29
CA PHE A 149 -6.44 8.73 10.11
C PHE A 149 -6.39 8.15 11.52
N LYS A 150 -5.22 8.12 12.14
CA LYS A 150 -5.12 7.84 13.58
C LYS A 150 -5.77 8.96 14.40
N ASP A 151 -5.55 10.20 13.99
CA ASP A 151 -6.11 11.43 14.56
C ASP A 151 -6.17 12.48 13.43
N ARG A 152 -7.35 12.67 12.84
CA ARG A 152 -7.53 13.55 11.68
C ARG A 152 -7.34 15.03 12.02
N GLU A 153 -7.72 15.45 13.22
CA GLU A 153 -7.61 16.86 13.63
C GLU A 153 -6.15 17.31 13.74
N SER A 154 -5.24 16.40 14.13
CA SER A 154 -3.82 16.69 14.28
C SER A 154 -2.98 16.34 13.06
N THR A 155 -3.58 15.73 12.01
CA THR A 155 -2.85 15.24 10.84
C THR A 155 -3.09 16.12 9.63
N THR A 156 -2.01 16.60 9.02
CA THR A 156 -2.05 17.30 7.72
C THR A 156 -1.29 16.46 6.69
N LEU A 157 -1.97 16.14 5.59
CA LEU A 157 -1.35 15.44 4.47
C LEU A 157 -0.49 16.39 3.63
N ASN A 158 0.63 15.90 3.12
CA ASN A 158 1.44 16.63 2.16
C ASN A 158 0.73 16.70 0.79
N PRO A 159 1.02 17.74 -0.02
CA PRO A 159 0.62 17.75 -1.42
C PRO A 159 1.20 16.55 -2.18
N ILE A 160 0.45 16.08 -3.15
CA ILE A 160 0.86 15.01 -4.07
C ILE A 160 1.17 15.57 -5.46
N LYS A 161 1.94 14.83 -6.26
CA LYS A 161 2.23 15.21 -7.64
C LYS A 161 1.18 14.61 -8.59
N GLN A 162 0.51 15.49 -9.32
CA GLN A 162 -0.52 15.11 -10.30
C GLN A 162 -0.28 15.80 -11.63
N PRO A 163 -0.58 15.12 -12.76
CA PRO A 163 -0.57 15.77 -14.07
C PRO A 163 -1.72 16.77 -14.18
N VAL A 164 -1.40 17.99 -14.57
CA VAL A 164 -2.36 19.09 -14.78
C VAL A 164 -2.23 19.59 -16.19
N TRP A 165 -3.35 19.69 -16.92
CA TRP A 165 -3.38 20.28 -18.24
C TRP A 165 -3.16 21.80 -18.17
N ASN A 166 -2.13 22.32 -18.85
CA ASN A 166 -1.79 23.75 -18.85
C ASN A 166 -2.38 24.50 -20.07
N GLY A 167 -3.20 23.84 -20.89
CA GLY A 167 -3.71 24.34 -22.18
C GLY A 167 -2.95 23.85 -23.40
N LYS A 168 -1.75 23.27 -23.22
CA LYS A 168 -0.88 22.78 -24.29
C LYS A 168 -0.37 21.35 -24.03
N GLU A 169 0.02 21.06 -22.82
CA GLU A 169 0.55 19.77 -22.39
C GLU A 169 0.24 19.49 -20.93
N TYR A 170 0.45 18.25 -20.47
CA TYR A 170 0.32 17.90 -19.06
C TYR A 170 1.63 18.19 -18.33
N GLU A 171 1.55 18.98 -17.25
CA GLU A 171 2.65 19.28 -16.33
C GLU A 171 2.39 18.64 -14.99
N GLU A 172 3.42 18.10 -14.34
CA GLU A 172 3.29 17.64 -12.94
C GLU A 172 3.25 18.85 -12.00
N LYS A 173 2.20 18.96 -11.20
CA LYS A 173 2.04 20.01 -10.19
C LYS A 173 1.69 19.40 -8.83
N GLU A 174 2.19 20.05 -7.79
CA GLU A 174 1.80 19.71 -6.43
C GLU A 174 0.38 20.23 -6.14
N LYS A 175 -0.48 19.33 -5.67
CA LYS A 175 -1.86 19.62 -5.29
C LYS A 175 -2.25 18.83 -4.03
N PRO A 176 -3.23 19.29 -3.25
CA PRO A 176 -3.84 18.46 -2.23
C PRO A 176 -4.34 17.14 -2.81
N LEU A 177 -4.29 16.09 -2.01
CA LEU A 177 -4.91 14.81 -2.36
C LEU A 177 -6.42 15.00 -2.48
N GLU A 178 -6.98 14.65 -3.62
CA GLU A 178 -8.42 14.77 -3.91
C GLU A 178 -9.13 13.44 -3.65
N THR A 179 -10.44 13.50 -3.37
CA THR A 179 -11.24 12.28 -3.13
C THR A 179 -11.54 11.48 -4.39
N VAL A 180 -11.36 12.06 -5.57
CA VAL A 180 -11.39 11.36 -6.85
C VAL A 180 -9.98 11.37 -7.43
N ILE A 181 -9.40 10.17 -7.53
CA ILE A 181 -8.03 9.94 -7.97
C ILE A 181 -8.07 9.48 -9.42
N ASP A 182 -7.57 10.32 -10.30
CA ASP A 182 -7.39 10.03 -11.73
C ASP A 182 -5.90 10.22 -12.10
N ASP A 183 -5.45 9.63 -13.20
CA ASP A 183 -4.13 9.82 -13.79
C ASP A 183 -2.90 9.41 -12.92
N LEU A 184 -3.13 8.63 -11.85
CA LEU A 184 -2.06 8.00 -11.07
C LEU A 184 -1.76 6.54 -11.47
N GLY A 185 -2.16 6.16 -12.68
CA GLY A 185 -1.98 4.81 -13.23
C GLY A 185 -3.24 3.96 -13.13
N THR A 186 -3.24 2.87 -13.88
CA THR A 186 -4.34 1.91 -13.99
C THR A 186 -3.84 0.51 -13.63
N THR A 187 -4.76 -0.44 -13.43
CA THR A 187 -4.39 -1.86 -13.23
C THR A 187 -3.60 -2.40 -14.44
N SER A 188 -3.92 -1.93 -15.66
CA SER A 188 -3.19 -2.33 -16.87
C SER A 188 -1.76 -1.81 -16.86
N SER A 189 -1.56 -0.51 -16.56
CA SER A 189 -0.21 0.07 -16.48
C SER A 189 0.63 -0.59 -15.38
N ALA A 190 0.02 -0.96 -14.25
CA ALA A 190 0.71 -1.68 -13.18
C ALA A 190 1.21 -3.08 -13.60
N LYS A 191 0.44 -3.79 -14.44
CA LYS A 191 0.90 -5.06 -15.05
C LYS A 191 2.09 -4.85 -15.99
N ASP A 192 2.08 -3.76 -16.76
CA ASP A 192 3.17 -3.43 -17.67
C ASP A 192 4.43 -3.01 -16.89
N GLU A 193 4.29 -2.25 -15.80
CA GLU A 193 5.38 -1.94 -14.86
C GLU A 193 6.00 -3.21 -14.28
N LEU A 194 5.16 -4.15 -13.82
CA LEU A 194 5.62 -5.42 -13.24
C LEU A 194 6.30 -6.30 -14.29
N ALA A 195 5.74 -6.39 -15.49
CA ALA A 195 6.34 -7.09 -16.62
C ALA A 195 7.70 -6.52 -17.03
N TYR A 196 7.84 -5.19 -17.01
CA TYR A 196 9.11 -4.54 -17.27
C TYR A 196 10.20 -4.96 -16.28
N ILE A 197 9.83 -5.22 -15.01
CA ILE A 197 10.79 -5.62 -13.96
C ILE A 197 11.04 -7.12 -13.99
N LEU A 198 9.99 -7.94 -14.06
CA LEU A 198 10.07 -9.40 -13.88
C LEU A 198 10.11 -10.18 -15.19
N GLY A 199 9.70 -9.57 -16.30
CA GLY A 199 9.70 -10.19 -17.63
C GLY A 199 8.40 -10.92 -17.99
N ASP A 200 7.41 -10.95 -17.09
CA ASP A 200 6.13 -11.63 -17.31
C ASP A 200 4.96 -10.76 -16.84
N ARG A 201 4.03 -10.46 -17.76
CA ARG A 201 2.83 -9.64 -17.49
C ARG A 201 1.76 -10.40 -16.72
N ALA A 202 1.79 -11.71 -16.75
CA ALA A 202 0.81 -12.59 -16.11
C ALA A 202 1.25 -13.07 -14.71
N ILE A 203 2.45 -12.68 -14.28
CA ILE A 203 3.04 -13.17 -13.02
C ILE A 203 2.24 -12.76 -11.77
N PHE A 204 1.42 -11.71 -11.86
CA PHE A 204 0.52 -11.24 -10.81
C PHE A 204 -0.73 -10.60 -11.42
N SER A 205 -1.91 -10.98 -10.92
CA SER A 205 -3.19 -10.64 -11.55
C SER A 205 -3.60 -9.19 -11.40
N THR A 206 -3.40 -8.60 -10.22
CA THR A 206 -3.95 -7.27 -9.85
C THR A 206 -2.96 -6.37 -9.13
N PRO A 207 -1.75 -6.09 -9.68
CA PRO A 207 -0.82 -5.19 -9.02
C PRO A 207 -1.40 -3.76 -8.98
N LYS A 208 -1.07 -3.00 -7.93
CA LYS A 208 -1.35 -1.57 -7.89
C LYS A 208 -0.25 -0.79 -8.62
N PRO A 209 -0.56 0.36 -9.26
CA PRO A 209 0.43 1.22 -9.89
C PRO A 209 1.43 1.79 -8.88
N VAL A 210 2.71 1.79 -9.24
CA VAL A 210 3.76 2.40 -8.38
C VAL A 210 3.47 3.88 -8.13
N LYS A 211 3.03 4.61 -9.15
CA LYS A 211 2.71 6.04 -9.05
C LYS A 211 1.61 6.30 -8.02
N LEU A 212 0.55 5.51 -7.98
CA LEU A 212 -0.55 5.65 -7.02
C LEU A 212 -0.04 5.47 -5.58
N ILE A 213 0.66 4.37 -5.32
CA ILE A 213 1.17 4.08 -3.97
C ILE A 213 2.24 5.09 -3.56
N LYS A 214 3.09 5.55 -4.49
CA LYS A 214 4.09 6.59 -4.24
C LYS A 214 3.44 7.89 -3.75
N GLU A 215 2.35 8.31 -4.38
CA GLU A 215 1.66 9.53 -3.97
C GLU A 215 0.91 9.37 -2.64
N PHE A 216 0.39 8.19 -2.31
CA PHE A 216 -0.13 7.92 -0.96
C PHE A 216 0.97 7.96 0.11
N VAL A 217 2.12 7.36 -0.19
CA VAL A 217 3.29 7.45 0.71
C VAL A 217 3.74 8.89 0.86
N ARG A 218 3.82 9.67 -0.23
CA ARG A 218 4.15 11.10 -0.19
C ARG A 218 3.19 11.88 0.70
N ALA A 219 1.89 11.67 0.51
CA ALA A 219 0.85 12.39 1.25
C ALA A 219 0.96 12.19 2.77
N GLY A 220 1.20 10.96 3.22
CA GLY A 220 1.19 10.61 4.64
C GLY A 220 2.56 10.58 5.32
N SER A 221 3.69 10.85 4.63
CA SER A 221 5.03 10.63 5.18
C SER A 221 5.94 11.85 5.15
N ASN A 222 6.90 11.89 6.06
CA ASN A 222 8.10 12.70 5.96
C ASN A 222 9.28 11.85 5.43
N LYS A 223 10.45 12.48 5.26
CA LYS A 223 11.64 11.83 4.68
C LYS A 223 12.25 10.68 5.51
N LYS A 224 11.83 10.49 6.75
CA LYS A 224 12.32 9.45 7.68
C LYS A 224 11.25 8.50 8.17
N SER A 225 10.06 8.59 7.60
CA SER A 225 8.89 7.80 7.97
C SER A 225 9.09 6.29 7.75
N ILE A 226 8.34 5.50 8.51
CA ILE A 226 8.26 4.05 8.34
C ILE A 226 6.92 3.71 7.72
N ILE A 227 6.97 2.95 6.63
CA ILE A 227 5.82 2.52 5.85
C ILE A 227 5.61 1.01 6.07
N LEU A 228 4.40 0.60 6.41
CA LEU A 228 4.04 -0.81 6.56
C LEU A 228 2.97 -1.20 5.55
N ASP A 229 3.23 -2.26 4.80
CA ASP A 229 2.23 -2.92 3.96
C ASP A 229 2.14 -4.40 4.38
N PHE A 230 1.05 -4.74 5.06
CA PHE A 230 0.83 -6.10 5.54
C PHE A 230 -0.07 -6.95 4.62
N PHE A 231 -0.34 -6.45 3.42
CA PHE A 231 -0.87 -7.17 2.28
C PHE A 231 -0.01 -6.90 1.04
N ALA A 232 1.31 -7.03 1.20
CA ALA A 232 2.29 -6.53 0.24
C ALA A 232 2.19 -7.13 -1.18
N GLY A 233 1.60 -8.31 -1.31
CA GLY A 233 1.34 -8.94 -2.60
C GLY A 233 2.55 -8.88 -3.53
N SER A 234 2.45 -8.15 -4.64
CA SER A 234 3.56 -8.00 -5.59
C SER A 234 4.70 -7.09 -5.14
N GLY A 235 4.64 -6.47 -3.95
CA GLY A 235 5.69 -5.59 -3.42
C GLY A 235 5.68 -4.16 -4.00
N THR A 236 4.55 -3.67 -4.49
CA THR A 236 4.44 -2.32 -5.07
C THR A 236 4.86 -1.23 -4.08
N THR A 237 4.47 -1.38 -2.82
CA THR A 237 4.78 -0.40 -1.77
C THR A 237 6.28 -0.21 -1.55
N GLY A 238 7.05 -1.30 -1.52
CA GLY A 238 8.51 -1.20 -1.38
C GLY A 238 9.15 -0.47 -2.57
N HIS A 239 8.70 -0.78 -3.80
CA HIS A 239 9.16 -0.07 -5.00
C HIS A 239 8.80 1.43 -4.94
N ALA A 240 7.58 1.77 -4.55
CA ALA A 240 7.12 3.14 -4.44
C ALA A 240 7.91 3.96 -3.40
N VAL A 241 8.26 3.36 -2.26
CA VAL A 241 9.09 4.00 -1.22
C VAL A 241 10.50 4.27 -1.73
N MET A 242 11.12 3.30 -2.41
CA MET A 242 12.46 3.47 -2.99
C MET A 242 12.48 4.55 -4.07
N ASP A 243 11.45 4.59 -4.92
CA ASP A 243 11.32 5.61 -5.97
C ASP A 243 11.13 7.02 -5.38
N LEU A 244 10.31 7.14 -4.33
CA LEU A 244 10.12 8.41 -3.62
C LEU A 244 11.40 8.88 -2.92
N ASN A 245 12.14 7.97 -2.26
CA ASN A 245 13.42 8.29 -1.63
C ASN A 245 14.44 8.81 -2.65
N LYS A 246 14.51 8.16 -3.83
CA LYS A 246 15.38 8.61 -4.92
C LYS A 246 14.97 9.98 -5.44
N GLU A 247 13.67 10.26 -5.52
CA GLU A 247 13.13 11.52 -6.05
C GLU A 247 13.41 12.70 -5.13
N ASP A 248 13.20 12.54 -3.81
CA ASP A 248 13.25 13.66 -2.86
C ASP A 248 14.44 13.62 -1.88
N GLY A 249 15.34 12.64 -2.02
CA GLY A 249 16.47 12.42 -1.11
C GLY A 249 16.03 11.96 0.28
N GLY A 250 14.92 11.24 0.37
CA GLY A 250 14.39 10.66 1.61
C GLY A 250 15.14 9.40 2.05
N GLU A 251 14.95 9.04 3.31
CA GLU A 251 15.49 7.84 3.96
C GLU A 251 14.37 6.98 4.55
N ARG A 252 13.14 7.08 3.98
CA ARG A 252 11.99 6.28 4.44
C ARG A 252 12.33 4.81 4.44
N LYS A 253 11.75 4.07 5.37
CA LYS A 253 11.89 2.62 5.45
C LYS A 253 10.55 1.95 5.25
N PHE A 254 10.58 0.77 4.64
CA PHE A 254 9.39 -0.04 4.46
C PHE A 254 9.49 -1.38 5.17
N ILE A 255 8.35 -1.88 5.59
CA ILE A 255 8.12 -3.24 6.08
C ILE A 255 7.03 -3.83 5.19
N LEU A 256 7.37 -4.87 4.43
CA LEU A 256 6.43 -5.62 3.60
C LEU A 256 6.16 -6.96 4.29
N ILE A 257 4.89 -7.29 4.47
CA ILE A 257 4.48 -8.59 4.99
C ILE A 257 3.61 -9.26 3.93
N THR A 258 3.97 -10.47 3.56
CA THR A 258 3.17 -11.32 2.68
C THR A 258 3.39 -12.78 3.07
N ASN A 259 2.33 -13.60 2.98
CA ASN A 259 2.49 -15.04 3.06
C ASN A 259 3.16 -15.57 1.78
N ASN A 260 3.43 -16.85 1.74
CA ASN A 260 4.00 -17.49 0.53
C ASN A 260 2.98 -18.39 -0.17
N GLU A 261 1.69 -18.06 -0.09
CA GLU A 261 0.66 -18.72 -0.85
C GLU A 261 1.02 -18.65 -2.35
N SER A 262 0.91 -19.75 -3.06
CA SER A 262 1.36 -19.87 -4.46
C SER A 262 2.79 -19.39 -4.74
N ASN A 263 3.65 -19.35 -3.73
CA ASN A 263 5.03 -18.85 -3.79
C ASN A 263 5.14 -17.35 -4.11
N ILE A 264 4.14 -16.54 -3.76
CA ILE A 264 4.10 -15.11 -4.09
C ILE A 264 5.30 -14.34 -3.51
N CYS A 265 5.68 -14.60 -2.26
CA CYS A 265 6.82 -13.97 -1.63
C CYS A 265 8.12 -14.23 -2.40
N GLN A 266 8.40 -15.49 -2.67
CA GLN A 266 9.64 -15.95 -3.29
C GLN A 266 9.72 -15.68 -4.79
N LYS A 267 8.60 -15.76 -5.52
CA LYS A 267 8.58 -15.61 -6.98
C LYS A 267 8.27 -14.20 -7.47
N VAL A 268 7.60 -13.39 -6.65
CA VAL A 268 7.13 -12.07 -7.08
C VAL A 268 7.68 -10.96 -6.19
N THR A 269 7.37 -10.95 -4.88
CA THR A 269 7.69 -9.85 -3.98
C THR A 269 9.19 -9.60 -3.87
N ILE A 270 9.94 -10.61 -3.45
CA ILE A 270 11.41 -10.50 -3.29
C ILE A 270 12.10 -10.20 -4.63
N PRO A 271 11.84 -10.94 -5.73
CA PRO A 271 12.46 -10.64 -7.02
C PRO A 271 12.14 -9.25 -7.56
N ARG A 272 10.89 -8.76 -7.38
CA ARG A 272 10.54 -7.39 -7.77
C ARG A 272 11.42 -6.36 -7.08
N ILE A 273 11.53 -6.45 -5.76
CA ILE A 273 12.30 -5.48 -4.97
C ILE A 273 13.80 -5.54 -5.34
N GLN A 274 14.39 -6.75 -5.39
CA GLN A 274 15.79 -6.92 -5.76
C GLN A 274 16.10 -6.42 -7.18
N LYS A 275 15.25 -6.76 -8.16
CA LYS A 275 15.43 -6.29 -9.54
C LYS A 275 15.16 -4.79 -9.68
N ALA A 276 14.21 -4.21 -8.92
CA ALA A 276 14.00 -2.78 -8.91
C ALA A 276 15.23 -2.02 -8.40
N ILE A 277 15.86 -2.50 -7.32
CA ILE A 277 17.12 -1.91 -6.80
C ILE A 277 18.17 -1.84 -7.91
N THR A 278 18.42 -2.95 -8.57
CA THR A 278 19.45 -3.02 -9.62
C THR A 278 19.06 -2.20 -10.84
N LYS A 279 17.82 -2.32 -11.30
CA LYS A 279 17.35 -1.73 -12.56
C LYS A 279 17.21 -0.22 -12.50
N PHE A 280 16.76 0.30 -11.36
CA PHE A 280 16.55 1.74 -11.18
C PHE A 280 17.66 2.42 -10.37
N GLY A 281 18.68 1.66 -9.93
CA GLY A 281 19.81 2.20 -9.18
C GLY A 281 19.40 2.79 -7.83
N PHE A 282 18.54 2.08 -7.09
CA PHE A 282 18.21 2.44 -5.73
C PHE A 282 19.35 2.03 -4.78
N ASN A 283 19.63 2.86 -3.78
CA ASN A 283 20.66 2.59 -2.78
C ASN A 283 20.03 2.13 -1.46
N GLU A 284 19.41 0.95 -1.46
CA GLU A 284 18.66 0.43 -0.33
C GLU A 284 19.14 -0.97 0.08
N GLU A 285 19.26 -1.17 1.40
CA GLU A 285 19.51 -2.47 1.99
C GLU A 285 18.19 -3.13 2.41
N ILE A 286 18.04 -4.42 2.15
CA ILE A 286 16.86 -5.20 2.48
C ILE A 286 17.23 -6.39 3.31
N GLU A 287 16.49 -6.59 4.38
CA GLU A 287 16.53 -7.79 5.22
C GLU A 287 15.28 -8.62 4.93
N ILE A 288 15.46 -9.92 4.69
CA ILE A 288 14.37 -10.89 4.47
C ILE A 288 14.30 -11.78 5.71
N ARG A 289 13.11 -11.94 6.25
CA ARG A 289 12.83 -12.77 7.44
C ARG A 289 11.78 -13.81 7.19
#